data_676d262ff0e8c1c8fa3187d821d220ec
#
_entry.id   676d262ff0e8c1c8fa3187d821d220ec
#
_cell.length_a   1.000
_cell.length_b   1.000
_cell.length_c   1.000
_cell.angle_alpha   90.00
_cell.angle_beta   90.00
_cell.angle_gamma   90.00
#
_symmetry.space_group_name_H-M   'P 1'
#
loop_
_entity.id
_entity.type
_entity.pdbx_description
1 polymer ?
#
loop_
_entity_poly.entity_id
_entity_poly.type
_entity_poly.pdbx_seq_one_letter_code
_entity_poly.pdbx_strand_id
1 'polypeptide(L)'
;MARILIVDDSPSQLLGIRRIVEKLGHEALTAEDGQAGVEAAKRELPDLILMDVVMPNLNGFQATRSITREPTTAHIPVILVTTKDQDTDRVWGMRQGAKAYLTKPFSEVELSDAILKTIGGEATPAA
;
A
#
# COMPACT_ATOMS: atom_id res chain seq x y z
N MET A 1 -4.13 2.15 -16.35
CA MET A 1 -4.86 1.75 -15.14
C MET A 1 -4.10 0.66 -14.41
N ALA A 2 -3.95 0.79 -13.12
CA ALA A 2 -3.25 -0.19 -12.31
C ALA A 2 -4.23 -0.91 -11.38
N ARG A 3 -3.82 -2.09 -10.90
CA ARG A 3 -4.58 -2.83 -9.87
C ARG A 3 -3.85 -2.57 -8.55
N ILE A 4 -4.54 -1.98 -7.61
CA ILE A 4 -3.96 -1.56 -6.33
C ILE A 4 -4.63 -2.28 -5.18
N LEU A 5 -3.84 -3.00 -4.37
CA LEU A 5 -4.33 -3.69 -3.20
C LEU A 5 -4.21 -2.76 -2.00
N ILE A 6 -5.30 -2.57 -1.27
CA ILE A 6 -5.35 -1.73 -0.07
C ILE A 6 -5.54 -2.64 1.13
N VAL A 7 -4.63 -2.58 2.09
CA VAL A 7 -4.69 -3.42 3.29
C VAL A 7 -4.83 -2.51 4.51
N ASP A 8 -5.97 -2.59 5.18
CA ASP A 8 -6.27 -1.76 6.35
C ASP A 8 -7.37 -2.46 7.15
N ASP A 9 -7.23 -2.52 8.46
CA ASP A 9 -8.23 -3.19 9.31
C ASP A 9 -9.40 -2.28 9.69
N SER A 10 -9.37 -1.01 9.32
CA SER A 10 -10.46 -0.07 9.56
C SER A 10 -11.34 0.02 8.31
N PRO A 11 -12.59 -0.46 8.37
CA PRO A 11 -13.47 -0.42 7.20
C PRO A 11 -13.69 0.99 6.64
N SER A 12 -13.77 1.99 7.50
CA SER A 12 -14.00 3.36 7.04
C SER A 12 -12.77 3.93 6.34
N GLN A 13 -11.58 3.63 6.85
CA GLN A 13 -10.35 4.09 6.21
C GLN A 13 -10.11 3.36 4.89
N LEU A 14 -10.40 2.07 4.88
CA LEU A 14 -10.28 1.27 3.68
C LEU A 14 -11.18 1.84 2.57
N LEU A 15 -12.43 2.17 2.92
CA LEU A 15 -13.35 2.74 1.96
C LEU A 15 -12.89 4.10 1.45
N GLY A 16 -12.35 4.93 2.33
CA GLY A 16 -11.84 6.24 1.94
C GLY A 16 -10.69 6.15 0.95
N ILE A 17 -9.74 5.27 1.21
CA ILE A 17 -8.61 5.08 0.30
C ILE A 17 -9.08 4.47 -1.01
N ARG A 18 -10.00 3.51 -0.95
CA ARG A 18 -10.56 2.89 -2.14
C ARG A 18 -11.20 3.91 -3.07
N ARG A 19 -11.95 4.85 -2.50
CA ARG A 19 -12.60 5.89 -3.31
C ARG A 19 -11.57 6.74 -4.05
N ILE A 20 -10.47 7.08 -3.38
CA ILE A 20 -9.42 7.88 -4.01
C ILE A 20 -8.77 7.09 -5.15
N VAL A 21 -8.44 5.83 -4.89
CA VAL A 21 -7.82 4.96 -5.88
C VAL A 21 -8.70 4.82 -7.11
N GLU A 22 -9.99 4.59 -6.90
CA GLU A 22 -10.95 4.45 -8.01
C GLU A 22 -11.13 5.75 -8.76
N LYS A 23 -11.15 6.86 -8.05
CA LYS A 23 -11.27 8.17 -8.68
C LYS A 23 -10.08 8.48 -9.59
N LEU A 24 -8.91 7.93 -9.27
CA LEU A 24 -7.71 8.08 -10.08
C LEU A 24 -7.71 7.14 -11.30
N GLY A 25 -8.73 6.32 -11.45
CA GLY A 25 -8.85 5.43 -12.59
C GLY A 25 -8.25 4.05 -12.40
N HIS A 26 -7.90 3.69 -11.18
CA HIS A 26 -7.32 2.38 -10.90
C HIS A 26 -8.36 1.42 -10.33
N GLU A 27 -8.08 0.13 -10.45
CA GLU A 27 -8.91 -0.90 -9.83
C GLU A 27 -8.44 -1.10 -8.39
N ALA A 28 -9.36 -1.11 -7.43
CA ALA A 28 -9.03 -1.31 -6.03
C ALA A 28 -9.36 -2.73 -5.60
N LEU A 29 -8.39 -3.40 -4.97
CA LEU A 29 -8.57 -4.68 -4.30
C LEU A 29 -8.39 -4.39 -2.82
N THR A 30 -9.05 -5.13 -1.94
CA THR A 30 -8.99 -4.83 -0.51
C THR A 30 -8.70 -6.08 0.31
N ALA A 31 -8.02 -5.87 1.45
CA ALA A 31 -7.82 -6.90 2.45
C ALA A 31 -7.89 -6.23 3.82
N GLU A 32 -8.42 -6.93 4.82
CA GLU A 32 -8.73 -6.32 6.11
C GLU A 32 -7.74 -6.60 7.22
N ASP A 33 -6.68 -7.34 6.94
CA ASP A 33 -5.59 -7.55 7.90
C ASP A 33 -4.32 -7.94 7.16
N GLY A 34 -3.23 -8.00 7.92
CA GLY A 34 -1.92 -8.27 7.32
C GLY A 34 -1.81 -9.63 6.65
N GLN A 35 -2.37 -10.66 7.27
CA GLN A 35 -2.32 -12.02 6.71
C GLN A 35 -3.13 -12.09 5.42
N ALA A 36 -4.34 -11.54 5.43
CA ALA A 36 -5.18 -11.49 4.24
C ALA A 36 -4.50 -10.68 3.13
N GLY A 37 -3.77 -9.62 3.52
CA GLY A 37 -3.02 -8.81 2.57
C GLY A 37 -1.90 -9.59 1.89
N VAL A 38 -1.14 -10.35 2.66
CA VAL A 38 -0.07 -11.19 2.09
C VAL A 38 -0.65 -12.23 1.14
N GLU A 39 -1.75 -12.87 1.54
CA GLU A 39 -2.40 -13.87 0.70
C GLU A 39 -2.98 -13.27 -0.57
N ALA A 40 -3.60 -12.10 -0.45
CA ALA A 40 -4.15 -11.42 -1.62
C ALA A 40 -3.03 -11.00 -2.59
N ALA A 41 -1.89 -10.55 -2.06
CA ALA A 41 -0.76 -10.19 -2.91
C ALA A 41 -0.28 -11.38 -3.74
N LYS A 42 -0.21 -12.56 -3.11
CA LYS A 42 0.21 -13.78 -3.81
C LYS A 42 -0.80 -14.23 -4.86
N ARG A 43 -2.08 -14.10 -4.54
CA ARG A 43 -3.14 -14.57 -5.42
C ARG A 43 -3.38 -13.61 -6.58
N GLU A 44 -3.43 -12.32 -6.28
CA GLU A 44 -3.85 -11.31 -7.25
C GLU A 44 -2.70 -10.63 -8.00
N LEU A 45 -1.50 -10.67 -7.46
CA LEU A 45 -0.31 -10.02 -8.03
C LEU A 45 -0.62 -8.59 -8.48
N PRO A 46 -1.02 -7.71 -7.54
CA PRO A 46 -1.36 -6.33 -7.88
C PRO A 46 -0.13 -5.55 -8.35
N ASP A 47 -0.36 -4.39 -8.92
CA ASP A 47 0.71 -3.51 -9.38
C ASP A 47 1.30 -2.68 -8.25
N LEU A 48 0.53 -2.49 -7.17
CA LEU A 48 0.94 -1.66 -6.04
C LEU A 48 0.16 -2.11 -4.81
N ILE A 49 0.77 -2.02 -3.63
CA ILE A 49 0.10 -2.31 -2.36
C ILE A 49 0.18 -1.07 -1.47
N LEU A 50 -0.97 -0.65 -0.93
CA LEU A 50 -1.06 0.38 0.10
C LEU A 50 -1.32 -0.35 1.40
N MET A 51 -0.37 -0.29 2.34
CA MET A 51 -0.37 -1.14 3.54
C MET A 51 -0.39 -0.31 4.81
N ASP A 52 -1.43 -0.48 5.63
CA ASP A 52 -1.43 0.11 6.96
C ASP A 52 -0.46 -0.67 7.85
N VAL A 53 0.11 -0.01 8.85
CA VAL A 53 1.05 -0.65 9.77
C VAL A 53 0.33 -1.20 11.00
N VAL A 54 -0.59 -0.42 11.57
CA VAL A 54 -1.21 -0.78 12.85
C VAL A 54 -2.39 -1.72 12.61
N MET A 55 -2.13 -3.01 12.70
CA MET A 55 -3.15 -4.05 12.51
C MET A 55 -2.87 -5.18 13.50
N PRO A 56 -3.91 -5.91 13.94
CA PRO A 56 -3.70 -7.00 14.89
C PRO A 56 -2.99 -8.19 14.22
N ASN A 57 -2.35 -8.98 15.03
CA ASN A 57 -1.63 -10.19 14.63
C ASN A 57 -0.43 -9.89 13.74
N LEU A 58 -0.60 -9.78 12.44
CA LEU A 58 0.50 -9.49 11.52
C LEU A 58 0.41 -8.00 11.15
N ASN A 59 1.34 -7.19 11.65
CA ASN A 59 1.31 -5.75 11.34
C ASN A 59 1.86 -5.47 9.95
N GLY A 60 1.73 -4.21 9.50
CA GLY A 60 2.12 -3.85 8.14
C GLY A 60 3.62 -3.96 7.86
N PHE A 61 4.47 -3.78 8.87
CA PHE A 61 5.90 -3.99 8.69
C PHE A 61 6.20 -5.45 8.40
N GLN A 62 5.58 -6.35 9.16
CA GLN A 62 5.75 -7.80 8.99
C GLN A 62 5.18 -8.25 7.65
N ALA A 63 4.02 -7.74 7.29
CA ALA A 63 3.39 -8.08 6.01
C ALA A 63 4.25 -7.60 4.84
N THR A 64 4.79 -6.38 4.92
CA THR A 64 5.66 -5.84 3.89
C THR A 64 6.92 -6.71 3.73
N ARG A 65 7.52 -7.11 4.84
CA ARG A 65 8.70 -7.97 4.81
C ARG A 65 8.37 -9.29 4.12
N SER A 66 7.24 -9.88 4.45
CA SER A 66 6.80 -11.14 3.85
C SER A 66 6.64 -11.00 2.34
N ILE A 67 6.00 -9.92 1.89
CA ILE A 67 5.75 -9.67 0.48
C ILE A 67 7.05 -9.40 -0.27
N THR A 68 7.94 -8.60 0.29
CA THR A 68 9.16 -8.20 -0.42
C THR A 68 10.22 -9.29 -0.45
N ARG A 69 10.09 -10.30 0.40
CA ARG A 69 11.02 -11.44 0.44
C ARG A 69 10.54 -12.67 -0.31
N GLU A 70 9.25 -12.72 -0.64
CA GLU A 70 8.68 -13.83 -1.38
C GLU A 70 8.99 -13.64 -2.87
N PRO A 71 9.65 -14.59 -3.53
CA PRO A 71 10.04 -14.40 -4.95
C PRO A 71 8.90 -14.01 -5.87
N THR A 72 7.70 -14.51 -5.63
CA THR A 72 6.57 -14.23 -6.52
C THR A 72 6.00 -12.84 -6.33
N THR A 73 6.23 -12.20 -5.18
CA THR A 73 5.66 -10.88 -4.86
C THR A 73 6.74 -9.81 -4.63
N ALA A 74 8.01 -10.18 -4.64
CA ALA A 74 9.11 -9.25 -4.32
C ALA A 74 9.16 -8.03 -5.23
N HIS A 75 8.65 -8.14 -6.44
CA HIS A 75 8.66 -7.04 -7.40
C HIS A 75 7.53 -6.03 -7.18
N ILE A 76 6.55 -6.36 -6.34
CA ILE A 76 5.39 -5.48 -6.13
C ILE A 76 5.76 -4.37 -5.15
N PRO A 77 5.68 -3.11 -5.56
CA PRO A 77 6.00 -2.01 -4.65
C PRO A 77 4.95 -1.87 -3.55
N VAL A 78 5.41 -1.54 -2.34
CA VAL A 78 4.55 -1.33 -1.19
C VAL A 78 4.75 0.09 -0.69
N ILE A 79 3.64 0.82 -0.51
CA ILE A 79 3.62 2.11 0.17
C ILE A 79 2.99 1.87 1.54
N LEU A 80 3.70 2.22 2.61
CA LEU A 80 3.13 2.15 3.95
C LEU A 80 2.30 3.41 4.20
N VAL A 81 1.07 3.24 4.68
CA VAL A 81 0.13 4.33 4.92
C VAL A 81 -0.37 4.21 6.36
N THR A 82 0.10 5.05 7.27
CA THR A 82 -0.11 4.80 8.68
C THR A 82 -0.08 6.06 9.53
N THR A 83 -0.62 5.96 10.76
CA THR A 83 -0.55 7.05 11.74
C THR A 83 0.80 7.10 12.44
N LYS A 84 1.66 6.08 12.29
CA LYS A 84 2.99 6.09 12.92
C LYS A 84 3.89 7.07 12.16
N ASP A 85 4.27 8.15 12.81
CA ASP A 85 4.93 9.27 12.13
C ASP A 85 6.36 9.57 12.61
N GLN A 86 6.94 8.72 13.46
CA GLN A 86 8.30 8.96 13.93
C GLN A 86 9.33 8.57 12.88
N ASP A 87 10.48 9.22 12.92
CA ASP A 87 11.55 8.92 11.97
C ASP A 87 11.98 7.46 12.05
N THR A 88 11.99 6.88 13.27
CA THR A 88 12.33 5.48 13.45
C THR A 88 11.34 4.55 12.76
N ASP A 89 10.06 4.93 12.74
CA ASP A 89 9.04 4.15 12.04
C ASP A 89 9.30 4.15 10.54
N ARG A 90 9.65 5.30 9.99
CA ARG A 90 9.94 5.42 8.55
C ARG A 90 11.16 4.59 8.18
N VAL A 91 12.22 4.70 8.95
CA VAL A 91 13.44 3.93 8.71
C VAL A 91 13.14 2.45 8.75
N TRP A 92 12.37 2.01 9.75
CA TRP A 92 12.03 0.60 9.91
C TRP A 92 11.20 0.11 8.72
N GLY A 93 10.21 0.91 8.29
CA GLY A 93 9.37 0.56 7.15
C GLY A 93 10.17 0.40 5.86
N MET A 94 11.09 1.32 5.60
CA MET A 94 11.92 1.24 4.40
C MET A 94 12.84 0.03 4.46
N ARG A 95 13.30 -0.34 5.64
CA ARG A 95 14.12 -1.55 5.81
C ARG A 95 13.35 -2.83 5.52
N GLN A 96 12.02 -2.82 5.69
CA GLN A 96 11.22 -3.98 5.34
C GLN A 96 11.01 -4.08 3.84
N GLY A 97 11.45 -3.08 3.09
CA GLY A 97 11.37 -3.09 1.65
C GLY A 97 10.31 -2.18 1.05
N ALA A 98 9.66 -1.35 1.86
CA ALA A 98 8.68 -0.40 1.35
C ALA A 98 9.36 0.62 0.44
N LYS A 99 8.63 1.10 -0.55
CA LYS A 99 9.15 2.10 -1.50
C LYS A 99 8.83 3.51 -1.07
N ALA A 100 7.79 3.70 -0.25
CA ALA A 100 7.40 5.00 0.24
C ALA A 100 6.65 4.85 1.57
N TYR A 101 6.54 5.96 2.29
CA TYR A 101 5.90 5.98 3.60
C TYR A 101 5.03 7.24 3.67
N LEU A 102 3.73 7.06 3.88
CA LEU A 102 2.78 8.17 3.92
C LEU A 102 2.07 8.17 5.27
N THR A 103 2.10 9.30 5.98
CA THR A 103 1.46 9.37 7.30
C THR A 103 0.03 9.89 7.20
N LYS A 104 -0.84 9.30 8.02
CA LYS A 104 -2.23 9.74 8.16
C LYS A 104 -2.29 10.85 9.21
N PRO A 105 -3.14 11.84 9.04
CA PRO A 105 -4.01 12.05 7.90
C PRO A 105 -3.24 12.58 6.69
N PHE A 106 -3.70 12.23 5.51
CA PHE A 106 -3.08 12.71 4.28
C PHE A 106 -4.18 13.29 3.38
N SER A 107 -3.77 14.15 2.45
CA SER A 107 -4.72 14.68 1.48
C SER A 107 -4.80 13.74 0.28
N GLU A 108 -5.85 13.91 -0.50
CA GLU A 108 -6.01 13.14 -1.72
C GLU A 108 -4.82 13.37 -2.65
N VAL A 109 -4.32 14.61 -2.70
CA VAL A 109 -3.16 14.96 -3.54
C VAL A 109 -1.91 14.21 -3.08
N GLU A 110 -1.69 14.14 -1.76
CA GLU A 110 -0.52 13.42 -1.22
C GLU A 110 -0.55 11.95 -1.59
N LEU A 111 -1.71 11.31 -1.48
CA LEU A 111 -1.83 9.90 -1.85
C LEU A 111 -1.64 9.73 -3.35
N SER A 112 -2.26 10.58 -4.14
CA SER A 112 -2.15 10.56 -5.59
C SER A 112 -0.70 10.69 -6.04
N ASP A 113 0.03 11.65 -5.44
CA ASP A 113 1.44 11.86 -5.76
C ASP A 113 2.29 10.64 -5.38
N ALA A 114 2.03 10.04 -4.22
CA ALA A 114 2.77 8.87 -3.79
C ALA A 114 2.56 7.70 -4.74
N ILE A 115 1.33 7.49 -5.18
CA ILE A 115 1.01 6.44 -6.13
C ILE A 115 1.73 6.70 -7.45
N LEU A 116 1.61 7.91 -7.97
CA LEU A 116 2.21 8.28 -9.24
C LEU A 116 3.73 8.10 -9.24
N LYS A 117 4.38 8.55 -8.18
CA LYS A 117 5.84 8.42 -8.07
C LYS A 117 6.28 6.97 -7.95
N THR A 118 5.45 6.12 -7.39
CA THR A 118 5.81 4.73 -7.15
C THR A 118 5.61 3.85 -8.37
N ILE A 119 4.48 3.98 -9.05
CA ILE A 119 4.23 3.17 -10.23
C ILE A 119 4.58 3.89 -11.53
N GLY A 120 5.11 5.07 -11.39
CA GLY A 120 5.76 5.74 -12.48
C GLY A 120 4.86 6.30 -13.52
N GLY A 121 5.45 6.56 -14.62
CA GLY A 121 4.82 7.25 -15.66
C GLY A 121 3.72 6.54 -16.35
N GLU A 122 3.49 5.30 -16.04
CA GLU A 122 2.43 4.62 -16.69
C GLU A 122 1.13 5.25 -16.42
N ALA A 123 1.05 5.99 -15.35
CA ALA A 123 -0.19 6.63 -15.02
C ALA A 123 -0.42 7.81 -15.89
N THR A 124 0.61 8.33 -16.50
CA THR A 124 0.44 9.51 -17.23
C THR A 124 0.26 9.34 -18.65
N PRO A 125 0.62 8.37 -19.20
CA PRO A 125 0.59 8.29 -20.59
C PRO A 125 -0.72 8.56 -21.12
N ALA A 126 -1.56 8.52 -20.37
CA ALA A 126 -2.81 8.90 -20.78
C ALA A 126 -2.64 10.06 -21.63
N ALA A 127 -1.71 10.66 -21.36
CA ALA A 127 -1.47 11.82 -22.10
C ALA A 127 -1.60 11.54 -23.54
#